data_6861afbe3494800138777cd2e74665d2
#
_entry.id   6861afbe3494800138777cd2e74665d2
#
_cell.length_a   1.000
_cell.length_b   1.000
_cell.length_c   1.000
_cell.angle_alpha   90.00
_cell.angle_beta   90.00
_cell.angle_gamma   90.00
#
_symmetry.space_group_name_H-M   'P 1'
#
loop_
_entity.id
_entity.type
_entity.pdbx_description
1 polymer ?
#
loop_
_entity_poly.entity_id
_entity_poly.type
_entity_poly.pdbx_seq_one_letter_code
_entity_poly.pdbx_strand_id
1 'polypeptide(L)'
;MDTSSALHALGAQRLTGDQLRRFDADGFFVLDNVFAPEECAEMGAEFDRLWEIDGDNAGMEVVLEGEDGEFHEPLEGRATGIKTGSTRISNIFNKSHVFDRCLCIGPLLAASAHLLGDIKLHGANLREPHKGFGHQSLHSDVQKRFKGDWWLVNSLITFDNMTLDNGPTRIVPGSHHWPELNVPDSNAMPSNVTDPDLLAFDRFPEDLFAPYPGEVLVTMPAGSIAVFNSSCWHGGTRKTNDARRRMLHLTYTRRCLKQQLPQQHYLTQPLYDRLDDVQRWLFDLQVPAESSPGYPI
;
A
#
# COMPACT_ATOMS: atom_id res chain seq x y z
N MET A 1 0.17 -21.70 12.72
CA MET A 1 1.01 -21.70 11.50
C MET A 1 2.12 -20.69 11.73
N ASP A 2 3.37 -21.00 11.41
CA ASP A 2 4.46 -20.00 11.44
C ASP A 2 4.61 -19.32 10.09
N THR A 3 5.26 -18.14 10.07
CA THR A 3 5.42 -17.33 8.85
C THR A 3 6.13 -18.09 7.74
N SER A 4 7.16 -18.87 8.04
CA SER A 4 7.92 -19.58 7.02
C SER A 4 7.07 -20.64 6.31
N SER A 5 6.30 -21.42 7.09
CA SER A 5 5.38 -22.44 6.55
C SER A 5 4.25 -21.79 5.73
N ALA A 6 3.67 -20.68 6.22
CA ALA A 6 2.64 -19.95 5.51
C ALA A 6 3.14 -19.38 4.19
N LEU A 7 4.29 -18.72 4.19
CA LEU A 7 4.89 -18.15 2.98
C LEU A 7 5.25 -19.22 1.95
N HIS A 8 5.74 -20.38 2.40
CA HIS A 8 5.98 -21.50 1.51
C HIS A 8 4.69 -22.00 0.86
N ALA A 9 3.62 -22.14 1.63
CA ALA A 9 2.31 -22.57 1.12
C ALA A 9 1.67 -21.54 0.17
N LEU A 10 1.93 -20.23 0.39
CA LEU A 10 1.52 -19.15 -0.52
C LEU A 10 2.40 -19.02 -1.77
N GLY A 11 3.39 -19.89 -1.95
CA GLY A 11 4.30 -19.85 -3.09
C GLY A 11 5.31 -18.69 -3.06
N ALA A 12 5.58 -18.12 -1.88
CA ALA A 12 6.57 -17.07 -1.74
C ALA A 12 7.95 -17.53 -2.21
N GLN A 13 8.37 -17.02 -3.35
CA GLN A 13 9.68 -17.31 -3.92
C GLN A 13 10.74 -16.49 -3.19
N ARG A 14 11.97 -17.02 -3.13
CA ARG A 14 13.11 -16.23 -2.66
C ARG A 14 13.36 -15.06 -3.62
N LEU A 15 13.71 -13.92 -3.06
CA LEU A 15 14.21 -12.80 -3.86
C LEU A 15 15.49 -13.23 -4.60
N THR A 16 15.64 -12.77 -5.83
CA THR A 16 16.92 -12.86 -6.51
C THR A 16 17.97 -12.05 -5.80
N GLY A 17 19.25 -12.36 -5.99
CA GLY A 17 20.33 -11.56 -5.40
C GLY A 17 20.30 -10.08 -5.80
N ASP A 18 19.79 -9.78 -7.02
CA ASP A 18 19.64 -8.38 -7.49
C ASP A 18 18.47 -7.68 -6.79
N GLN A 19 17.33 -8.32 -6.70
CA GLN A 19 16.15 -7.78 -5.96
C GLN A 19 16.51 -7.50 -4.50
N LEU A 20 17.20 -8.45 -3.85
CA LEU A 20 17.62 -8.27 -2.46
C LEU A 20 18.58 -7.10 -2.30
N ARG A 21 19.60 -7.00 -3.15
CA ARG A 21 20.55 -5.86 -3.10
C ARG A 21 19.86 -4.53 -3.30
N ARG A 22 18.96 -4.42 -4.29
CA ARG A 22 18.20 -3.18 -4.54
C ARG A 22 17.30 -2.84 -3.37
N PHE A 23 16.60 -3.83 -2.82
CA PHE A 23 15.71 -3.60 -1.70
C PHE A 23 16.45 -3.13 -0.43
N ASP A 24 17.61 -3.73 -0.14
CA ASP A 24 18.43 -3.35 1.00
C ASP A 24 19.16 -2.01 0.80
N ALA A 25 19.62 -1.70 -0.41
CA ALA A 25 20.39 -0.49 -0.69
C ALA A 25 19.51 0.71 -1.05
N ASP A 26 18.55 0.51 -1.97
CA ASP A 26 17.72 1.59 -2.52
C ASP A 26 16.36 1.69 -1.82
N GLY A 27 15.94 0.63 -1.14
CA GLY A 27 14.66 0.51 -0.45
C GLY A 27 13.51 0.12 -1.37
N PHE A 28 13.74 -0.14 -2.66
CA PHE A 28 12.73 -0.54 -3.61
C PHE A 28 13.28 -1.32 -4.80
N PHE A 29 12.40 -2.05 -5.48
CA PHE A 29 12.66 -2.65 -6.79
C PHE A 29 11.35 -2.78 -7.58
N VAL A 30 11.46 -3.02 -8.88
CA VAL A 30 10.32 -3.22 -9.78
C VAL A 30 10.34 -4.65 -10.31
N LEU A 31 9.16 -5.25 -10.39
CA LEU A 31 8.88 -6.53 -11.04
C LEU A 31 8.08 -6.24 -12.31
N ASP A 32 8.64 -6.53 -13.45
CA ASP A 32 7.96 -6.34 -14.73
C ASP A 32 7.12 -7.56 -15.11
N ASN A 33 5.98 -7.31 -15.78
CA ASN A 33 5.14 -8.35 -16.40
C ASN A 33 4.68 -9.46 -15.41
N VAL A 34 4.28 -9.08 -14.21
CA VAL A 34 3.73 -10.01 -13.22
C VAL A 34 2.33 -10.46 -13.60
N PHE A 35 1.55 -9.56 -14.20
CA PHE A 35 0.21 -9.84 -14.70
C PHE A 35 0.16 -9.71 -16.23
N ALA A 36 -0.60 -10.60 -16.85
CA ALA A 36 -0.86 -10.54 -18.29
C ALA A 36 -1.73 -9.34 -18.66
N PRO A 37 -1.69 -8.86 -19.93
CA PRO A 37 -2.53 -7.73 -20.38
C PRO A 37 -4.02 -7.95 -20.12
N GLU A 38 -4.51 -9.17 -20.27
CA GLU A 38 -5.91 -9.55 -20.05
C GLU A 38 -6.29 -9.41 -18.58
N GLU A 39 -5.41 -9.79 -17.68
CA GLU A 39 -5.61 -9.65 -16.22
C GLU A 39 -5.61 -8.17 -15.81
N CYS A 40 -4.74 -7.37 -16.41
CA CYS A 40 -4.73 -5.91 -16.20
C CYS A 40 -6.03 -5.27 -16.71
N ALA A 41 -6.52 -5.69 -17.87
CA ALA A 41 -7.78 -5.20 -18.42
C ALA A 41 -8.98 -5.57 -17.53
N GLU A 42 -9.01 -6.79 -17.00
CA GLU A 42 -10.05 -7.25 -16.07
C GLU A 42 -10.02 -6.45 -14.76
N MET A 43 -8.85 -6.30 -14.12
CA MET A 43 -8.69 -5.50 -12.92
C MET A 43 -9.04 -4.02 -13.14
N GLY A 44 -8.69 -3.48 -14.30
CA GLY A 44 -9.04 -2.12 -14.67
C GLY A 44 -10.55 -1.92 -14.89
N ALA A 45 -11.22 -2.85 -15.56
CA ALA A 45 -12.68 -2.81 -15.74
C ALA A 45 -13.40 -2.96 -14.38
N GLU A 46 -12.90 -3.81 -13.51
CA GLU A 46 -13.46 -3.97 -12.18
C GLU A 46 -13.26 -2.74 -11.29
N PHE A 47 -12.12 -2.05 -11.42
CA PHE A 47 -11.91 -0.74 -10.79
C PHE A 47 -13.01 0.25 -11.19
N ASP A 48 -13.29 0.36 -12.50
CA ASP A 48 -14.30 1.27 -13.03
C ASP A 48 -15.71 0.90 -12.54
N ARG A 49 -16.04 -0.40 -12.54
CA ARG A 49 -17.31 -0.91 -12.02
C ARG A 49 -17.51 -0.57 -10.53
N LEU A 50 -16.49 -0.79 -9.72
CA LEU A 50 -16.56 -0.47 -8.29
C LEU A 50 -16.70 1.05 -8.06
N TRP A 51 -16.03 1.86 -8.87
CA TRP A 51 -16.17 3.31 -8.81
C TRP A 51 -17.59 3.77 -9.15
N GLU A 52 -18.21 3.18 -10.16
CA GLU A 52 -19.60 3.47 -10.53
C GLU A 52 -20.61 3.10 -9.42
N ILE A 53 -20.36 2.01 -8.67
CA ILE A 53 -21.22 1.56 -7.58
C ILE A 53 -21.05 2.44 -6.34
N ASP A 54 -19.82 2.65 -5.90
CA ASP A 54 -19.52 3.36 -4.67
C ASP A 54 -19.63 4.89 -4.84
N GLY A 55 -19.35 5.40 -6.05
CA GLY A 55 -19.44 6.82 -6.36
C GLY A 55 -18.67 7.67 -5.36
N ASP A 56 -19.34 8.69 -4.85
CA ASP A 56 -18.77 9.61 -3.86
C ASP A 56 -18.47 8.97 -2.50
N ASN A 57 -18.96 7.77 -2.26
CA ASN A 57 -18.73 7.01 -1.02
C ASN A 57 -17.52 6.08 -1.14
N ALA A 58 -16.86 6.00 -2.30
CA ALA A 58 -15.68 5.18 -2.47
C ALA A 58 -14.58 5.54 -1.47
N GLY A 59 -14.19 4.58 -0.64
CA GLY A 59 -13.21 4.80 0.43
C GLY A 59 -13.78 5.20 1.79
N MET A 60 -15.10 5.30 1.95
CA MET A 60 -15.73 5.58 3.25
C MET A 60 -15.59 4.43 4.25
N GLU A 61 -15.27 3.22 3.80
CA GLU A 61 -15.01 2.09 4.71
C GLU A 61 -13.72 2.28 5.54
N VAL A 62 -12.97 3.32 5.30
CA VAL A 62 -11.88 3.75 6.19
C VAL A 62 -12.43 4.71 7.24
N VAL A 63 -13.55 4.36 7.83
CA VAL A 63 -14.04 5.03 9.04
C VAL A 63 -13.18 4.55 10.18
N LEU A 64 -12.45 5.45 10.79
CA LEU A 64 -11.66 5.15 11.97
C LEU A 64 -12.63 5.00 13.14
N GLU A 65 -12.65 3.82 13.74
CA GLU A 65 -13.24 3.65 15.06
C GLU A 65 -12.44 4.50 16.04
N GLY A 66 -13.08 5.47 16.67
CA GLY A 66 -12.48 6.28 17.72
C GLY A 66 -12.15 5.42 18.95
N GLU A 67 -11.35 5.95 19.87
CA GLU A 67 -11.05 5.30 21.17
C GLU A 67 -12.30 5.07 22.01
N ASP A 68 -13.41 5.76 21.68
CA ASP A 68 -14.74 5.63 22.27
C ASP A 68 -15.60 4.52 21.65
N GLY A 69 -15.10 3.82 20.62
CA GLY A 69 -15.83 2.78 19.90
C GLY A 69 -16.89 3.33 18.92
N GLU A 70 -16.94 4.65 18.73
CA GLU A 70 -17.82 5.28 17.76
C GLU A 70 -17.14 5.44 16.40
N PHE A 71 -17.92 5.33 15.32
CA PHE A 71 -17.45 5.58 13.97
C PHE A 71 -17.50 7.10 13.70
N HIS A 72 -16.33 7.68 13.51
CA HIS A 72 -16.23 9.08 13.10
C HIS A 72 -16.28 9.18 11.57
N GLU A 73 -17.09 10.09 11.07
CA GLU A 73 -17.10 10.41 9.65
C GLU A 73 -15.69 10.84 9.20
N PRO A 74 -15.25 10.39 8.00
CA PRO A 74 -13.96 10.82 7.47
C PRO A 74 -13.92 12.34 7.44
N LEU A 75 -12.81 12.93 7.86
CA LEU A 75 -12.57 14.36 7.74
C LEU A 75 -12.83 14.80 6.29
N GLU A 76 -13.51 15.94 6.13
CA GLU A 76 -13.83 16.51 4.83
C GLU A 76 -12.60 16.50 3.90
N GLY A 77 -12.74 15.91 2.71
CA GLY A 77 -11.64 15.73 1.76
C GLY A 77 -10.90 14.38 1.81
N ARG A 78 -11.18 13.50 2.76
CA ARG A 78 -10.61 12.14 2.79
C ARG A 78 -11.51 11.07 2.15
N ALA A 79 -12.80 11.33 2.06
CA ALA A 79 -13.80 10.32 1.71
C ALA A 79 -14.00 10.13 0.21
N THR A 80 -13.83 11.14 -0.62
CA THR A 80 -14.13 11.05 -2.04
C THR A 80 -12.94 11.41 -2.90
N GLY A 81 -12.66 10.57 -3.91
CA GLY A 81 -11.57 10.81 -4.85
C GLY A 81 -11.72 12.12 -5.63
N ILE A 82 -12.93 12.58 -5.87
CA ILE A 82 -13.19 13.83 -6.59
C ILE A 82 -12.74 15.05 -5.78
N LYS A 83 -13.05 15.10 -4.51
CA LYS A 83 -12.66 16.22 -3.63
C LYS A 83 -11.16 16.26 -3.35
N THR A 84 -10.51 15.11 -3.35
CA THR A 84 -9.07 14.98 -3.10
C THR A 84 -8.23 14.95 -4.37
N GLY A 85 -8.84 15.01 -5.55
CA GLY A 85 -8.16 14.92 -6.85
C GLY A 85 -7.66 13.51 -7.20
N SER A 86 -8.13 12.47 -6.51
CA SER A 86 -7.85 11.07 -6.84
C SER A 86 -9.03 10.17 -6.48
N THR A 87 -9.33 9.19 -7.32
CA THR A 87 -10.22 8.09 -6.98
C THR A 87 -9.51 7.19 -5.96
N ARG A 88 -10.21 6.82 -4.89
CA ARG A 88 -9.75 5.86 -3.90
C ARG A 88 -10.89 4.93 -3.52
N ILE A 89 -10.66 3.61 -3.62
CA ILE A 89 -11.60 2.57 -3.21
C ILE A 89 -10.89 1.67 -2.21
N SER A 90 -11.46 1.54 -1.02
CA SER A 90 -10.93 0.69 0.05
C SER A 90 -11.72 -0.62 0.15
N ASN A 91 -11.26 -1.53 1.02
CA ASN A 91 -11.94 -2.80 1.34
C ASN A 91 -12.22 -3.68 0.11
N ILE A 92 -11.28 -3.68 -0.84
CA ILE A 92 -11.48 -4.23 -2.18
C ILE A 92 -11.74 -5.73 -2.19
N PHE A 93 -11.14 -6.49 -1.27
CA PHE A 93 -11.31 -7.94 -1.21
C PHE A 93 -12.71 -8.37 -0.79
N ASN A 94 -13.43 -7.55 -0.01
CA ASN A 94 -14.85 -7.79 0.27
C ASN A 94 -15.75 -7.43 -0.92
N LYS A 95 -15.31 -6.52 -1.78
CA LYS A 95 -16.10 -6.00 -2.91
C LYS A 95 -15.93 -6.84 -4.17
N SER A 96 -14.75 -7.44 -4.37
CA SER A 96 -14.48 -8.20 -5.60
C SER A 96 -13.40 -9.26 -5.42
N HIS A 97 -13.66 -10.44 -5.98
CA HIS A 97 -12.70 -11.54 -6.06
C HIS A 97 -11.64 -11.34 -7.16
N VAL A 98 -11.84 -10.40 -8.07
CA VAL A 98 -10.90 -10.12 -9.17
C VAL A 98 -9.50 -9.77 -8.65
N PHE A 99 -9.44 -9.13 -7.48
CA PHE A 99 -8.17 -8.71 -6.86
C PHE A 99 -7.51 -9.79 -5.97
N ASP A 100 -8.16 -10.94 -5.74
CA ASP A 100 -7.60 -12.02 -4.90
C ASP A 100 -6.26 -12.53 -5.46
N ARG A 101 -6.06 -12.46 -6.80
CA ARG A 101 -4.80 -12.77 -7.47
C ARG A 101 -3.61 -11.92 -6.99
N CYS A 102 -3.88 -10.75 -6.40
CA CYS A 102 -2.85 -9.86 -5.88
C CYS A 102 -2.35 -10.25 -4.48
N LEU A 103 -3.06 -11.14 -3.76
CA LEU A 103 -2.72 -11.49 -2.38
C LEU A 103 -1.44 -12.31 -2.24
N CYS A 104 -1.09 -13.12 -3.24
CA CYS A 104 -0.06 -14.14 -3.10
C CYS A 104 1.06 -13.98 -4.13
N ILE A 105 1.56 -12.75 -4.28
CA ILE A 105 2.68 -12.46 -5.18
C ILE A 105 3.98 -12.83 -4.46
N GLY A 106 4.59 -13.95 -4.90
CA GLY A 106 5.73 -14.55 -4.24
C GLY A 106 6.87 -13.59 -3.88
N PRO A 107 7.44 -12.80 -4.84
CA PRO A 107 8.49 -11.84 -4.52
C PRO A 107 8.06 -10.72 -3.56
N LEU A 108 6.81 -10.27 -3.61
CA LEU A 108 6.28 -9.26 -2.67
C LEU A 108 6.20 -9.82 -1.25
N LEU A 109 5.69 -11.05 -1.08
CA LEU A 109 5.63 -11.72 0.21
C LEU A 109 7.05 -12.00 0.75
N ALA A 110 7.98 -12.42 -0.12
CA ALA A 110 9.36 -12.65 0.25
C ALA A 110 10.07 -11.35 0.70
N ALA A 111 9.86 -10.23 0.01
CA ALA A 111 10.38 -8.92 0.40
C ALA A 111 9.80 -8.46 1.74
N SER A 112 8.49 -8.65 1.93
CA SER A 112 7.81 -8.29 3.17
C SER A 112 8.34 -9.11 4.35
N ALA A 113 8.50 -10.41 4.19
CA ALA A 113 9.06 -11.27 5.23
C ALA A 113 10.54 -10.99 5.51
N HIS A 114 11.34 -10.69 4.47
CA HIS A 114 12.74 -10.30 4.63
C HIS A 114 12.90 -9.06 5.51
N LEU A 115 12.07 -8.04 5.26
CA LEU A 115 12.16 -6.77 5.97
C LEU A 115 11.51 -6.80 7.35
N LEU A 116 10.34 -7.43 7.46
CA LEU A 116 9.45 -7.30 8.61
C LEU A 116 9.43 -8.53 9.53
N GLY A 117 9.88 -9.68 9.05
CA GLY A 117 9.78 -10.96 9.75
C GLY A 117 8.39 -11.57 9.65
N ASP A 118 7.63 -11.58 10.74
CA ASP A 118 6.25 -12.07 10.78
C ASP A 118 5.29 -11.01 10.26
N ILE A 119 4.54 -11.35 9.21
CA ILE A 119 3.75 -10.40 8.43
C ILE A 119 2.26 -10.69 8.44
N LYS A 120 1.47 -9.64 8.19
CA LYS A 120 0.06 -9.71 7.83
C LYS A 120 -0.31 -8.60 6.85
N LEU A 121 -1.43 -8.74 6.17
CA LEU A 121 -2.01 -7.69 5.35
C LEU A 121 -2.28 -6.45 6.21
N HIS A 122 -1.80 -5.29 5.77
CA HIS A 122 -2.06 -4.01 6.42
C HIS A 122 -3.29 -3.32 5.83
N GLY A 123 -3.33 -3.20 4.49
CA GLY A 123 -4.42 -2.62 3.75
C GLY A 123 -4.26 -2.78 2.26
N ALA A 124 -5.36 -2.56 1.55
CA ALA A 124 -5.42 -2.61 0.10
C ALA A 124 -6.37 -1.54 -0.41
N ASN A 125 -5.88 -0.65 -1.28
CA ASN A 125 -6.65 0.46 -1.81
C ASN A 125 -6.40 0.61 -3.32
N LEU A 126 -7.49 0.65 -4.09
CA LEU A 126 -7.42 1.08 -5.49
C LEU A 126 -7.25 2.58 -5.54
N ARG A 127 -6.42 3.07 -6.47
CA ARG A 127 -6.14 4.51 -6.63
C ARG A 127 -5.95 4.90 -8.09
N GLU A 128 -6.48 6.08 -8.44
CA GLU A 128 -6.19 6.75 -9.70
C GLU A 128 -6.17 8.27 -9.49
N PRO A 129 -5.06 8.98 -9.76
CA PRO A 129 -5.04 10.43 -9.74
C PRO A 129 -5.81 11.02 -10.93
N HIS A 130 -6.52 12.11 -10.72
CA HIS A 130 -7.17 12.86 -11.76
C HIS A 130 -6.18 13.85 -12.42
N LYS A 131 -6.44 14.22 -13.67
CA LYS A 131 -5.62 15.23 -14.37
C LYS A 131 -5.54 16.53 -13.58
N GLY A 132 -4.34 17.06 -13.45
CA GLY A 132 -4.04 18.24 -12.63
C GLY A 132 -3.71 17.94 -11.16
N PHE A 133 -3.97 16.72 -10.69
CA PHE A 133 -3.82 16.31 -9.30
C PHE A 133 -2.78 15.18 -9.13
N GLY A 134 -2.75 14.57 -7.96
CA GLY A 134 -1.85 13.47 -7.62
C GLY A 134 -0.52 13.92 -7.02
N HIS A 135 -0.21 15.22 -7.04
CA HIS A 135 1.03 15.75 -6.47
C HIS A 135 0.97 15.72 -4.94
N GLN A 136 1.89 15.00 -4.33
CA GLN A 136 2.03 14.88 -2.88
C GLN A 136 3.36 15.47 -2.43
N SER A 137 3.36 16.05 -1.23
CA SER A 137 4.60 16.36 -0.53
C SER A 137 5.44 15.09 -0.36
N LEU A 138 6.75 15.22 -0.41
CA LEU A 138 7.66 14.13 -0.10
C LEU A 138 7.47 13.72 1.37
N HIS A 139 7.28 12.42 1.63
CA HIS A 139 6.96 11.90 2.95
C HIS A 139 7.44 10.47 3.15
N SER A 140 7.51 10.03 4.39
CA SER A 140 7.56 8.62 4.79
C SER A 140 6.18 8.22 5.31
N ASP A 141 5.74 6.98 5.06
CA ASP A 141 4.44 6.50 5.58
C ASP A 141 4.44 6.29 7.08
N VAL A 142 5.58 6.02 7.68
CA VAL A 142 5.71 5.61 9.09
C VAL A 142 6.91 6.27 9.76
N GLN A 143 6.80 6.45 11.07
CA GLN A 143 7.91 6.85 11.93
C GLN A 143 8.81 5.66 12.24
N LYS A 144 10.06 5.95 12.58
CA LYS A 144 11.03 4.98 13.09
C LYS A 144 11.83 5.58 14.24
N ARG A 145 12.24 4.76 15.19
CA ARG A 145 13.00 5.16 16.38
C ARG A 145 14.50 5.02 16.18
N PHE A 146 14.89 4.07 15.33
CA PHE A 146 16.28 3.74 15.02
C PHE A 146 16.38 3.17 13.61
N LYS A 147 17.57 3.16 13.06
CA LYS A 147 17.85 2.56 11.75
C LYS A 147 17.51 1.07 11.76
N GLY A 148 16.63 0.65 10.85
CA GLY A 148 16.13 -0.73 10.79
C GLY A 148 14.81 -0.97 11.52
N ASP A 149 14.17 0.05 12.11
CA ASP A 149 12.83 -0.06 12.68
C ASP A 149 11.77 -0.02 11.57
N TRP A 150 11.73 -1.08 10.77
CA TRP A 150 10.84 -1.19 9.62
C TRP A 150 9.44 -1.68 10.02
N TRP A 151 8.39 -1.07 9.50
CA TRP A 151 7.01 -1.36 9.89
C TRP A 151 6.14 -1.84 8.74
N LEU A 152 6.34 -1.29 7.55
CA LEU A 152 5.51 -1.54 6.37
C LEU A 152 6.36 -1.82 5.13
N VAL A 153 5.86 -2.73 4.30
CA VAL A 153 6.25 -2.86 2.89
C VAL A 153 5.03 -2.53 2.06
N ASN A 154 5.16 -1.54 1.19
CA ASN A 154 4.12 -1.14 0.27
C ASN A 154 4.40 -1.67 -1.13
N SER A 155 3.35 -1.84 -1.93
CA SER A 155 3.47 -2.16 -3.34
C SER A 155 2.50 -1.35 -4.18
N LEU A 156 2.93 -1.03 -5.39
CA LEU A 156 2.12 -0.39 -6.42
C LEU A 156 1.95 -1.40 -7.55
N ILE A 157 0.76 -2.00 -7.64
CA ILE A 157 0.39 -2.94 -8.69
C ILE A 157 -0.36 -2.14 -9.74
N THR A 158 0.21 -1.94 -10.94
CA THR A 158 -0.40 -1.08 -11.95
C THR A 158 -1.17 -1.87 -12.99
N PHE A 159 -2.38 -1.40 -13.29
CA PHE A 159 -3.24 -1.98 -14.35
C PHE A 159 -3.06 -1.25 -15.69
N ASP A 160 -2.57 -0.02 -15.65
CA ASP A 160 -2.24 0.82 -16.80
C ASP A 160 -0.74 1.12 -16.79
N ASN A 161 -0.17 1.54 -17.92
CA ASN A 161 1.21 2.00 -17.96
C ASN A 161 1.40 3.20 -17.05
N MET A 162 2.40 3.16 -16.18
CA MET A 162 2.84 4.31 -15.39
C MET A 162 3.95 5.04 -16.13
N THR A 163 3.67 6.27 -16.57
CA THR A 163 4.54 7.10 -17.39
C THR A 163 4.91 8.40 -16.68
N LEU A 164 5.86 9.15 -17.22
CA LEU A 164 6.28 10.42 -16.64
C LEU A 164 5.14 11.44 -16.54
N ASP A 165 4.15 11.37 -17.43
CA ASP A 165 3.09 12.39 -17.57
C ASP A 165 1.77 12.03 -16.87
N ASN A 166 1.60 10.77 -16.43
CA ASN A 166 0.37 10.35 -15.78
C ASN A 166 0.47 10.25 -14.25
N GLY A 167 1.47 10.93 -13.66
CA GLY A 167 1.62 11.06 -12.22
C GLY A 167 2.33 9.88 -11.56
N PRO A 168 3.54 9.50 -12.02
CA PRO A 168 4.29 8.40 -11.40
C PRO A 168 4.64 8.70 -9.96
N THR A 169 4.87 7.66 -9.19
CA THR A 169 5.42 7.81 -7.84
C THR A 169 6.89 8.19 -7.95
N ARG A 170 7.33 9.20 -7.19
CA ARG A 170 8.73 9.52 -6.96
C ARG A 170 9.22 8.83 -5.70
N ILE A 171 10.41 8.27 -5.72
CA ILE A 171 11.07 7.63 -4.56
C ILE A 171 12.50 8.14 -4.49
N VAL A 172 12.97 8.43 -3.28
CA VAL A 172 14.39 8.77 -3.04
C VAL A 172 15.12 7.50 -2.63
N PRO A 173 15.99 6.92 -3.49
CA PRO A 173 16.71 5.69 -3.17
C PRO A 173 17.56 5.84 -1.91
N GLY A 174 17.55 4.80 -1.06
CA GLY A 174 18.34 4.77 0.17
C GLY A 174 17.78 5.60 1.33
N SER A 175 16.75 6.42 1.12
CA SER A 175 16.19 7.29 2.14
C SER A 175 15.50 6.55 3.29
N HIS A 176 15.19 5.27 3.14
CA HIS A 176 14.72 4.44 4.25
C HIS A 176 15.77 4.29 5.38
N HIS A 177 17.05 4.58 5.10
CA HIS A 177 18.10 4.64 6.11
C HIS A 177 18.23 6.02 6.78
N TRP A 178 17.51 7.05 6.28
CA TRP A 178 17.51 8.40 6.80
C TRP A 178 16.36 8.61 7.81
N PRO A 179 16.29 9.75 8.52
CA PRO A 179 15.13 10.06 9.34
C PRO A 179 13.84 10.04 8.53
N GLU A 180 12.73 9.87 9.22
CA GLU A 180 11.41 10.08 8.66
C GLU A 180 11.22 11.53 8.20
N LEU A 181 10.35 11.71 7.23
CA LEU A 181 10.01 12.99 6.66
C LEU A 181 8.49 13.11 6.56
N ASN A 182 7.93 14.17 7.13
CA ASN A 182 6.52 14.54 6.95
C ASN A 182 5.54 13.35 7.05
N VAL A 183 5.68 12.56 8.11
CA VAL A 183 4.84 11.37 8.35
C VAL A 183 3.38 11.80 8.56
N PRO A 184 2.40 11.16 7.90
CA PRO A 184 0.99 11.43 8.12
C PRO A 184 0.59 11.22 9.58
N ASP A 185 -0.23 12.11 10.14
CA ASP A 185 -0.67 12.07 11.56
C ASP A 185 -1.31 10.73 11.94
N SER A 186 -2.05 10.11 11.01
CA SER A 186 -2.66 8.80 11.21
C SER A 186 -1.66 7.67 11.51
N ASN A 187 -0.40 7.86 11.14
CA ASN A 187 0.69 6.91 11.32
C ASN A 187 1.78 7.45 12.27
N ALA A 188 1.56 8.67 12.80
CA ALA A 188 2.45 9.25 13.77
C ALA A 188 2.31 8.51 15.10
N MET A 189 3.37 7.81 15.49
CA MET A 189 3.50 7.24 16.84
C MET A 189 4.49 8.09 17.62
N PRO A 190 4.30 8.26 18.94
CA PRO A 190 5.32 8.90 19.76
C PRO A 190 6.64 8.15 19.59
N SER A 191 7.57 8.72 18.83
CA SER A 191 8.88 8.10 18.64
C SER A 191 9.91 8.89 19.41
N ASN A 192 10.53 8.23 20.39
CA ASN A 192 11.79 8.72 20.91
C ASN A 192 12.88 8.21 19.96
N VAL A 193 13.27 9.02 18.98
CA VAL A 193 14.44 8.72 18.14
C VAL A 193 15.65 8.64 19.02
N THR A 194 16.31 7.48 19.01
CA THR A 194 17.48 7.20 19.87
C THR A 194 18.76 7.02 19.07
N ASP A 195 18.65 6.95 17.73
CA ASP A 195 19.77 6.70 16.84
C ASP A 195 20.53 8.01 16.56
N PRO A 196 21.83 8.12 16.93
CA PRO A 196 22.61 9.33 16.73
C PRO A 196 22.74 9.72 15.25
N ASP A 197 22.82 8.74 14.33
CA ASP A 197 22.96 9.00 12.89
C ASP A 197 21.71 9.64 12.31
N LEU A 198 20.53 9.24 12.83
CA LEU A 198 19.27 9.86 12.44
C LEU A 198 19.15 11.28 13.00
N LEU A 199 19.63 11.53 14.20
CA LEU A 199 19.62 12.85 14.84
C LEU A 199 20.60 13.84 14.20
N ALA A 200 21.71 13.35 13.61
CA ALA A 200 22.72 14.17 12.96
C ALA A 200 22.43 14.46 11.48
N PHE A 201 21.29 14.00 10.95
CA PHE A 201 20.95 14.19 9.54
C PHE A 201 20.60 15.66 9.23
N ASP A 202 21.19 16.21 8.16
CA ASP A 202 21.09 17.64 7.80
C ASP A 202 20.59 17.91 6.35
N ARG A 203 20.21 16.85 5.61
CA ARG A 203 19.80 16.96 4.19
C ARG A 203 18.29 16.96 4.00
N PHE A 204 17.55 17.56 4.91
CA PHE A 204 16.10 17.70 4.75
C PHE A 204 15.78 18.69 3.63
N PRO A 205 14.76 18.41 2.77
CA PRO A 205 14.33 19.36 1.75
C PRO A 205 13.67 20.59 2.39
N GLU A 206 13.98 21.79 1.89
CA GLU A 206 13.27 23.02 2.28
C GLU A 206 11.85 23.06 1.71
N ASP A 207 11.66 22.54 0.49
CA ASP A 207 10.37 22.40 -0.17
C ASP A 207 10.06 20.93 -0.44
N LEU A 208 9.06 20.39 0.25
CA LEU A 208 8.63 19.00 0.13
C LEU A 208 7.99 18.68 -1.22
N PHE A 209 7.58 19.68 -2.00
CA PHE A 209 6.97 19.50 -3.31
C PHE A 209 8.00 19.59 -4.45
N ALA A 210 9.15 20.22 -4.20
CA ALA A 210 10.23 20.28 -5.17
C ALA A 210 10.84 18.89 -5.45
N PRO A 211 11.44 18.68 -6.63
CA PRO A 211 12.23 17.49 -6.90
C PRO A 211 13.42 17.39 -5.91
N TYR A 212 13.59 16.20 -5.34
CA TYR A 212 14.73 15.95 -4.47
C TYR A 212 15.92 15.40 -5.28
N PRO A 213 17.17 15.83 -5.01
CA PRO A 213 18.33 15.33 -5.73
C PRO A 213 18.47 13.81 -5.69
N GLY A 214 18.51 13.16 -6.85
CA GLY A 214 18.63 11.71 -6.98
C GLY A 214 17.32 10.94 -6.82
N GLU A 215 16.16 11.61 -6.70
CA GLU A 215 14.87 10.90 -6.74
C GLU A 215 14.67 10.17 -8.07
N VAL A 216 13.95 9.07 -8.03
CA VAL A 216 13.57 8.27 -9.18
C VAL A 216 12.07 8.37 -9.40
N LEU A 217 11.67 8.70 -10.62
CA LEU A 217 10.28 8.59 -11.05
C LEU A 217 10.02 7.15 -11.49
N VAL A 218 9.18 6.44 -10.75
CA VAL A 218 8.88 5.03 -11.00
C VAL A 218 7.96 4.93 -12.21
N THR A 219 8.53 4.63 -13.37
CA THR A 219 7.78 4.32 -14.60
C THR A 219 7.84 2.82 -14.85
N MET A 220 6.71 2.24 -15.24
CA MET A 220 6.61 0.79 -15.48
C MET A 220 5.42 0.46 -16.38
N PRO A 221 5.49 -0.61 -17.20
CA PRO A 221 4.36 -1.06 -18.00
C PRO A 221 3.22 -1.60 -17.12
N ALA A 222 2.02 -1.66 -17.70
CA ALA A 222 0.89 -2.35 -17.07
C ALA A 222 1.25 -3.78 -16.68
N GLY A 223 0.72 -4.26 -15.56
CA GLY A 223 1.03 -5.58 -15.02
C GLY A 223 2.33 -5.65 -14.21
N SER A 224 3.04 -4.54 -14.04
CA SER A 224 4.24 -4.46 -13.21
C SER A 224 3.92 -4.08 -11.78
N ILE A 225 4.88 -4.33 -10.89
CA ILE A 225 4.76 -4.06 -9.47
C ILE A 225 6.02 -3.36 -8.97
N ALA A 226 5.88 -2.18 -8.38
CA ALA A 226 6.93 -1.59 -7.58
C ALA A 226 6.74 -2.01 -6.11
N VAL A 227 7.77 -2.60 -5.51
CA VAL A 227 7.80 -3.01 -4.10
C VAL A 227 8.76 -2.08 -3.36
N PHE A 228 8.33 -1.46 -2.27
CA PHE A 228 9.17 -0.54 -1.53
C PHE A 228 8.96 -0.57 -0.01
N ASN A 229 10.03 -0.27 0.70
CA ASN A 229 10.01 0.00 2.13
C ASN A 229 9.30 1.34 2.37
N SER A 230 8.19 1.34 3.10
CA SER A 230 7.39 2.53 3.37
C SER A 230 8.11 3.63 4.17
N SER A 231 9.30 3.35 4.70
CA SER A 231 10.19 4.35 5.28
C SER A 231 11.00 5.14 4.25
N CYS A 232 11.01 4.73 2.96
CA CYS A 232 11.57 5.56 1.89
C CYS A 232 10.79 6.88 1.79
N TRP A 233 11.51 7.96 1.53
CA TRP A 233 10.89 9.22 1.15
C TRP A 233 10.29 9.09 -0.25
N HIS A 234 9.01 9.29 -0.34
CA HIS A 234 8.27 9.12 -1.58
C HIS A 234 7.08 10.07 -1.68
N GLY A 235 6.42 10.09 -2.82
CA GLY A 235 5.20 10.85 -3.05
C GLY A 235 4.69 10.69 -4.47
N GLY A 236 3.45 11.07 -4.71
CA GLY A 236 2.89 11.16 -6.05
C GLY A 236 3.41 12.40 -6.79
N THR A 237 3.54 12.32 -8.10
CA THR A 237 3.75 13.47 -8.96
C THR A 237 2.43 13.91 -9.63
N ARG A 238 2.41 15.12 -10.19
CA ARG A 238 1.22 15.65 -10.87
C ARG A 238 0.92 14.90 -12.15
N LYS A 239 -0.32 14.42 -12.30
CA LYS A 239 -0.82 13.90 -13.57
C LYS A 239 -1.12 15.05 -14.52
N THR A 240 -0.49 15.07 -15.69
CA THR A 240 -0.61 16.17 -16.66
C THR A 240 -1.45 15.80 -17.88
N ASN A 241 -1.64 14.50 -18.13
CA ASN A 241 -2.39 13.98 -19.29
C ASN A 241 -3.71 13.30 -18.89
N ASP A 242 -4.46 12.83 -19.88
CA ASP A 242 -5.73 12.13 -19.70
C ASP A 242 -5.59 10.60 -19.69
N ALA A 243 -4.37 10.07 -19.82
CA ALA A 243 -4.15 8.62 -19.78
C ALA A 243 -4.55 8.04 -18.43
N ARG A 244 -5.13 6.85 -18.43
CA ARG A 244 -5.50 6.13 -17.20
C ARG A 244 -4.23 5.74 -16.41
N ARG A 245 -4.36 5.70 -15.10
CA ARG A 245 -3.32 5.22 -14.19
C ARG A 245 -3.97 4.58 -12.97
N ARG A 246 -4.72 3.51 -13.23
CA ARG A 246 -5.37 2.71 -12.18
C ARG A 246 -4.35 1.77 -11.56
N MET A 247 -4.34 1.69 -10.26
CA MET A 247 -3.43 0.84 -9.51
C MET A 247 -4.04 0.35 -8.21
N LEU A 248 -3.47 -0.72 -7.70
CA LEU A 248 -3.71 -1.20 -6.35
C LEU A 248 -2.47 -0.90 -5.49
N HIS A 249 -2.67 -0.18 -4.38
CA HIS A 249 -1.74 -0.15 -3.26
C HIS A 249 -2.04 -1.33 -2.35
N LEU A 250 -1.09 -2.26 -2.22
CA LEU A 250 -1.18 -3.41 -1.34
C LEU A 250 -0.03 -3.36 -0.35
N THR A 251 -0.36 -3.34 0.94
CA THR A 251 0.61 -3.10 2.00
C THR A 251 0.61 -4.23 3.02
N TYR A 252 1.81 -4.70 3.40
CA TYR A 252 2.02 -5.65 4.49
C TYR A 252 2.69 -4.96 5.68
N THR A 253 2.34 -5.40 6.89
CA THR A 253 2.90 -4.90 8.15
C THR A 253 3.40 -6.06 9.02
N ARG A 254 4.19 -5.73 10.05
CA ARG A 254 4.49 -6.70 11.13
C ARG A 254 3.19 -7.16 11.78
N ARG A 255 3.06 -8.46 12.03
CA ARG A 255 1.84 -9.06 12.59
C ARG A 255 1.44 -8.45 13.94
N CYS A 256 2.39 -7.99 14.74
CA CYS A 256 2.12 -7.33 16.03
C CYS A 256 1.54 -5.92 15.93
N LEU A 257 1.53 -5.30 14.73
CA LEU A 257 1.01 -3.94 14.53
C LEU A 257 -0.45 -3.96 14.09
N LYS A 258 -1.14 -2.82 14.27
CA LYS A 258 -2.52 -2.64 13.79
C LYS A 258 -2.55 -2.63 12.26
N GLN A 259 -3.62 -3.16 11.68
CA GLN A 259 -3.92 -3.02 10.26
C GLN A 259 -4.49 -1.63 9.99
N GLN A 260 -4.25 -1.08 8.79
CA GLN A 260 -4.90 0.15 8.33
C GLN A 260 -6.43 -0.03 8.22
N LEU A 261 -6.83 -1.15 7.64
CA LEU A 261 -8.22 -1.62 7.65
C LEU A 261 -8.26 -2.87 8.51
N PRO A 262 -8.97 -2.86 9.67
CA PRO A 262 -9.11 -4.05 10.51
C PRO A 262 -9.91 -5.13 9.77
N GLN A 263 -9.23 -6.07 9.12
CA GLN A 263 -9.84 -7.04 8.21
C GLN A 263 -10.92 -7.88 8.92
N GLN A 264 -10.70 -8.25 10.17
CA GLN A 264 -11.67 -8.99 10.96
C GLN A 264 -12.99 -8.23 11.16
N HIS A 265 -12.92 -6.91 11.31
CA HIS A 265 -14.12 -6.08 11.53
C HIS A 265 -15.02 -5.99 10.27
N TYR A 266 -14.40 -5.96 9.10
CA TYR A 266 -15.09 -5.84 7.81
C TYR A 266 -15.31 -7.18 7.10
N LEU A 267 -14.96 -8.28 7.76
CA LEU A 267 -15.06 -9.61 7.18
C LEU A 267 -16.49 -9.96 6.80
N THR A 268 -16.69 -10.29 5.53
CA THR A 268 -17.95 -10.87 5.04
C THR A 268 -17.86 -12.37 4.91
N GLN A 269 -18.98 -13.07 5.01
CA GLN A 269 -19.02 -14.53 4.83
C GLN A 269 -18.49 -14.95 3.43
N PRO A 270 -18.86 -14.28 2.32
CA PRO A 270 -18.32 -14.61 1.00
C PRO A 270 -16.80 -14.45 0.90
N LEU A 271 -16.20 -13.45 1.57
CA LEU A 271 -14.73 -13.32 1.62
C LEU A 271 -14.12 -14.48 2.41
N TYR A 272 -14.66 -14.78 3.60
CA TYR A 272 -14.15 -15.85 4.44
C TYR A 272 -14.18 -17.20 3.73
N ASP A 273 -15.30 -17.53 3.05
CA ASP A 273 -15.50 -18.83 2.40
C ASP A 273 -14.55 -19.07 1.23
N ARG A 274 -14.17 -18.02 0.49
CA ARG A 274 -13.26 -18.15 -0.67
C ARG A 274 -11.78 -18.12 -0.33
N LEU A 275 -11.42 -17.66 0.87
CA LEU A 275 -10.03 -17.68 1.34
C LEU A 275 -9.67 -19.05 1.92
N ASP A 276 -8.50 -19.58 1.60
CA ASP A 276 -7.93 -20.74 2.26
C ASP A 276 -7.37 -20.38 3.65
N ASP A 277 -6.92 -21.37 4.41
CA ASP A 277 -6.44 -21.18 5.78
C ASP A 277 -5.19 -20.30 5.84
N VAL A 278 -4.35 -20.33 4.79
CA VAL A 278 -3.12 -19.55 4.74
C VAL A 278 -3.44 -18.11 4.40
N GLN A 279 -4.38 -17.88 3.48
CA GLN A 279 -4.87 -16.55 3.14
C GLN A 279 -5.59 -15.91 4.34
N ARG A 280 -6.44 -16.67 5.06
CA ARG A 280 -7.07 -16.24 6.32
C ARG A 280 -6.00 -15.85 7.35
N TRP A 281 -4.95 -16.65 7.47
CA TRP A 281 -3.81 -16.32 8.33
C TRP A 281 -3.13 -15.01 7.92
N LEU A 282 -2.93 -14.79 6.61
CA LEU A 282 -2.32 -13.55 6.09
C LEU A 282 -3.19 -12.32 6.39
N PHE A 283 -4.51 -12.46 6.30
CA PHE A 283 -5.47 -11.42 6.67
C PHE A 283 -5.60 -11.19 8.18
N ASP A 284 -5.01 -12.06 9.02
CA ASP A 284 -5.16 -12.07 10.48
C ASP A 284 -6.62 -12.33 10.92
N LEU A 285 -7.34 -13.20 10.18
CA LEU A 285 -8.72 -13.53 10.44
C LEU A 285 -8.85 -14.66 11.46
N GLN A 286 -9.87 -14.53 12.29
CA GLN A 286 -10.41 -15.59 13.14
C GLN A 286 -11.73 -16.09 12.53
N VAL A 287 -12.24 -17.21 13.02
CA VAL A 287 -13.57 -17.69 12.61
C VAL A 287 -14.58 -16.56 12.82
N PRO A 288 -15.42 -16.23 11.81
CA PRO A 288 -16.41 -15.19 11.97
C PRO A 288 -17.30 -15.45 13.18
N ALA A 289 -17.53 -14.44 14.00
CA ALA A 289 -18.60 -14.52 14.98
C ALA A 289 -19.93 -14.58 14.22
N GLU A 290 -20.89 -15.38 14.69
CA GLU A 290 -22.21 -15.58 14.06
C GLU A 290 -23.01 -14.28 13.82
N SER A 291 -22.49 -13.14 14.28
CA SER A 291 -23.11 -11.81 14.24
C SER A 291 -22.26 -10.74 13.56
N SER A 292 -21.24 -11.06 12.78
CA SER A 292 -20.52 -10.01 12.03
C SER A 292 -21.51 -9.34 11.07
N PRO A 293 -21.74 -8.02 11.15
CA PRO A 293 -22.66 -7.35 10.25
C PRO A 293 -22.08 -7.46 8.84
N GLY A 294 -22.79 -8.23 7.98
CA GLY A 294 -22.45 -8.28 6.57
C GLY A 294 -22.57 -6.88 5.99
N TYR A 295 -21.56 -6.43 5.25
CA TYR A 295 -21.70 -5.25 4.43
C TYR A 295 -22.83 -5.50 3.42
N PRO A 296 -23.79 -4.60 3.26
CA PRO A 296 -24.73 -4.69 2.15
C PRO A 296 -23.92 -4.55 0.84
N ILE A 297 -23.99 -5.58 0.02
CA ILE A 297 -23.43 -5.57 -1.34
C ILE A 297 -24.32 -4.71 -2.24
#